data_37c09e751cc1a030e50a349767fca557
#
_entry.id   37c09e751cc1a030e50a349767fca557
#
_cell.length_a   1.000
_cell.length_b   1.000
_cell.length_c   1.000
_cell.angle_alpha   90.00
_cell.angle_beta   90.00
_cell.angle_gamma   90.00
#
_symmetry.space_group_name_H-M   'P 1'
#
loop_
_entity.id
_entity.type
_entity.pdbx_description
1 polymer ?
#
loop_
_entity_poly.entity_id
_entity_poly.type
_entity_poly.pdbx_seq_one_letter_code
_entity_poly.pdbx_strand_id
1 'polypeptide(L)'
;MTNGEIAEVFERISGLLEMKGEKSFTIRAYQRASRTIERLPTEVDAMVRNDEDLTEIPGIGKAISEKISELVNTGALQYLVRLKDEFPPGILDLMQIPGLGPKTTVRVWKELGVTTVDQLEAVVDDGSLAALPRLGKKS
;
A
#
# COMPACT_ATOMS: atom_id res chain seq x y z
N MET A 1 17.66 1.38 -4.84
CA MET A 1 16.56 1.58 -3.85
C MET A 1 16.94 1.01 -2.51
N THR A 2 16.57 1.70 -1.45
CA THR A 2 16.80 1.17 -0.11
C THR A 2 15.74 0.13 0.26
N ASN A 3 16.03 -0.69 1.27
CA ASN A 3 15.04 -1.62 1.78
C ASN A 3 13.77 -0.91 2.23
N GLY A 4 13.90 0.25 2.88
CA GLY A 4 12.75 1.04 3.30
C GLY A 4 11.88 1.49 2.14
N GLU A 5 12.48 1.91 1.04
CA GLU A 5 11.74 2.32 -0.16
C GLU A 5 10.99 1.15 -0.79
N ILE A 6 11.64 -0.01 -0.88
CA ILE A 6 11.02 -1.22 -1.43
C ILE A 6 9.89 -1.68 -0.51
N ALA A 7 10.12 -1.69 0.79
CA ALA A 7 9.11 -2.07 1.77
C ALA A 7 7.88 -1.17 1.67
N GLU A 8 8.07 0.13 1.48
CA GLU A 8 6.96 1.07 1.32
C GLU A 8 6.12 0.77 0.08
N VAL A 9 6.75 0.38 -1.03
CA VAL A 9 6.03 -0.01 -2.24
C VAL A 9 5.10 -1.19 -1.95
N PHE A 10 5.58 -2.21 -1.26
CA PHE A 10 4.76 -3.37 -0.92
C PHE A 10 3.67 -3.04 0.09
N GLU A 11 3.94 -2.11 1.00
CA GLU A 11 2.92 -1.63 1.94
C GLU A 11 1.79 -0.93 1.19
N ARG A 12 2.11 -0.09 0.21
CA ARG A 12 1.11 0.57 -0.63
C ARG A 12 0.28 -0.42 -1.42
N ILE A 13 0.93 -1.45 -1.97
CA ILE A 13 0.22 -2.52 -2.67
C ILE A 13 -0.78 -3.20 -1.75
N SER A 14 -0.37 -3.56 -0.53
CA SER A 14 -1.26 -4.22 0.42
C SER A 14 -2.47 -3.34 0.76
N GLY A 15 -2.26 -2.03 0.93
CA GLY A 15 -3.34 -1.08 1.19
C GLY A 15 -4.33 -1.00 0.05
N LEU A 16 -3.84 -0.92 -1.19
CA LEU A 16 -4.69 -0.86 -2.37
C LEU A 16 -5.48 -2.16 -2.56
N LEU A 17 -4.85 -3.30 -2.30
CA LEU A 17 -5.52 -4.60 -2.35
C LEU A 17 -6.62 -4.71 -1.30
N GLU A 18 -6.38 -4.16 -0.11
CA GLU A 18 -7.38 -4.11 0.94
C GLU A 18 -8.59 -3.28 0.53
N MET A 19 -8.36 -2.10 -0.09
CA MET A 19 -9.42 -1.26 -0.62
C MET A 19 -10.20 -1.94 -1.75
N LYS A 20 -9.51 -2.72 -2.56
CA LYS A 20 -10.11 -3.47 -3.66
C LYS A 20 -10.97 -4.64 -3.17
N GLY A 21 -10.75 -5.09 -1.94
CA GLY A 21 -11.46 -6.24 -1.39
C GLY A 21 -10.84 -7.56 -1.77
N GLU A 22 -9.53 -7.58 -2.01
CA GLU A 22 -8.79 -8.77 -2.36
C GLU A 22 -8.72 -9.77 -1.20
N LYS A 23 -8.39 -11.02 -1.49
CA LYS A 23 -8.31 -12.08 -0.49
C LYS A 23 -7.29 -11.76 0.59
N SER A 24 -7.63 -12.05 1.84
CA SER A 24 -6.78 -11.70 2.97
C SER A 24 -5.40 -12.35 2.93
N PHE A 25 -5.28 -13.56 2.39
CA PHE A 25 -3.96 -14.20 2.31
C PHE A 25 -3.05 -13.49 1.30
N THR A 26 -3.62 -12.93 0.22
CA THR A 26 -2.87 -12.13 -0.76
C THR A 26 -2.38 -10.84 -0.11
N ILE A 27 -3.25 -10.15 0.60
CA ILE A 27 -2.90 -8.92 1.32
C ILE A 27 -1.78 -9.20 2.32
N ARG A 28 -1.91 -10.27 3.09
CA ARG A 28 -0.89 -10.63 4.10
C ARG A 28 0.46 -10.98 3.49
N ALA A 29 0.46 -11.57 2.29
CA ALA A 29 1.71 -11.89 1.61
C ALA A 29 2.53 -10.61 1.33
N TYR A 30 1.86 -9.55 0.88
CA TYR A 30 2.53 -8.27 0.62
C TYR A 30 2.92 -7.58 1.92
N GLN A 31 2.09 -7.64 2.95
CA GLN A 31 2.43 -7.08 4.26
C GLN A 31 3.64 -7.77 4.86
N ARG A 32 3.69 -9.11 4.74
CA ARG A 32 4.83 -9.89 5.23
C ARG A 32 6.11 -9.53 4.48
N ALA A 33 6.02 -9.42 3.15
CA ALA A 33 7.16 -9.05 2.33
C ALA A 33 7.69 -7.67 2.74
N SER A 34 6.81 -6.71 2.95
CA SER A 34 7.19 -5.38 3.40
C SER A 34 7.96 -5.42 4.72
N ARG A 35 7.42 -6.13 5.71
CA ARG A 35 8.07 -6.24 7.02
C ARG A 35 9.41 -6.97 6.94
N THR A 36 9.46 -8.03 6.16
CA THR A 36 10.67 -8.82 6.00
C THR A 36 11.79 -7.99 5.39
N ILE A 37 11.48 -7.26 4.31
CA ILE A 37 12.47 -6.42 3.63
C ILE A 37 12.96 -5.31 4.54
N GLU A 38 12.06 -4.66 5.27
CA GLU A 38 12.42 -3.59 6.19
C GLU A 38 13.39 -4.05 7.27
N ARG A 39 13.28 -5.31 7.71
CA ARG A 39 14.09 -5.86 8.79
C ARG A 39 15.38 -6.53 8.34
N LEU A 40 15.57 -6.70 7.02
CA LEU A 40 16.78 -7.36 6.52
C LEU A 40 18.04 -6.53 6.84
N PRO A 41 19.10 -7.20 7.31
CA PRO A 41 20.37 -6.50 7.57
C PRO A 41 21.13 -6.15 6.29
N THR A 42 20.79 -6.78 5.17
CA THR A 42 21.43 -6.56 3.87
C THR A 42 20.47 -5.87 2.94
N GLU A 43 20.98 -4.96 2.11
CA GLU A 43 20.16 -4.28 1.10
C GLU A 43 19.75 -5.25 0.00
N VAL A 44 18.44 -5.37 -0.23
CA VAL A 44 17.88 -6.25 -1.26
C VAL A 44 18.35 -5.82 -2.65
N ASP A 45 18.51 -4.52 -2.87
CA ASP A 45 19.05 -3.96 -4.11
C ASP A 45 20.38 -4.61 -4.47
N ALA A 46 21.29 -4.73 -3.51
CA ALA A 46 22.59 -5.38 -3.72
C ALA A 46 22.44 -6.87 -4.04
N MET A 47 21.50 -7.54 -3.37
CA MET A 47 21.24 -8.95 -3.63
C MET A 47 20.77 -9.19 -5.06
N VAL A 48 19.86 -8.33 -5.56
CA VAL A 48 19.38 -8.42 -6.93
C VAL A 48 20.53 -8.21 -7.93
N ARG A 49 21.37 -7.21 -7.67
CA ARG A 49 22.51 -6.90 -8.55
C ARG A 49 23.53 -8.02 -8.58
N ASN A 50 23.63 -8.81 -7.51
CA ASN A 50 24.54 -9.94 -7.41
C ASN A 50 23.87 -11.26 -7.84
N ASP A 51 22.68 -11.21 -8.44
CA ASP A 51 21.93 -12.39 -8.89
C ASP A 51 21.65 -13.41 -7.79
N GLU A 52 21.49 -12.94 -6.54
CA GLU A 52 21.16 -13.83 -5.44
C GLU A 52 19.69 -14.24 -5.50
N ASP A 53 19.40 -15.44 -5.03
CA ASP A 53 18.03 -15.96 -5.02
C ASP A 53 17.26 -15.40 -3.82
N LEU A 54 16.36 -14.45 -4.09
CA LEU A 54 15.57 -13.81 -3.04
C LEU A 54 14.54 -14.74 -2.41
N THR A 55 14.18 -15.83 -3.09
CA THR A 55 13.21 -16.79 -2.55
C THR A 55 13.75 -17.55 -1.35
N GLU A 56 15.05 -17.50 -1.12
CA GLU A 56 15.67 -18.08 0.08
C GLU A 56 15.34 -17.27 1.33
N ILE A 57 14.89 -16.03 1.18
CA ILE A 57 14.50 -15.20 2.31
C ILE A 57 13.13 -15.66 2.80
N PRO A 58 12.98 -16.04 4.10
CA PRO A 58 11.67 -16.41 4.62
C PRO A 58 10.65 -15.28 4.43
N GLY A 59 9.49 -15.60 3.86
CA GLY A 59 8.46 -14.63 3.59
C GLY A 59 8.49 -14.04 2.19
N ILE A 60 9.51 -14.37 1.39
CA ILE A 60 9.63 -13.90 0.01
C ILE A 60 9.43 -15.09 -0.93
N GLY A 61 8.30 -15.12 -1.61
CA GLY A 61 8.02 -16.13 -2.62
C GLY A 61 8.49 -15.70 -4.01
N LYS A 62 8.28 -16.58 -4.99
CA LYS A 62 8.72 -16.33 -6.37
C LYS A 62 8.08 -15.06 -6.96
N ALA A 63 6.77 -14.88 -6.78
CA ALA A 63 6.07 -13.72 -7.32
C ALA A 63 6.58 -12.41 -6.71
N ILE A 64 6.82 -12.40 -5.41
CA ILE A 64 7.36 -11.21 -4.72
C ILE A 64 8.80 -10.96 -5.17
N SER A 65 9.59 -12.03 -5.29
CA SER A 65 10.98 -11.93 -5.77
C SER A 65 11.07 -11.27 -7.15
N GLU A 66 10.21 -11.67 -8.06
CA GLU A 66 10.16 -11.09 -9.40
C GLU A 66 9.81 -9.60 -9.36
N LYS A 67 8.89 -9.22 -8.48
CA LYS A 67 8.51 -7.81 -8.33
C LYS A 67 9.64 -6.98 -7.74
N ILE A 68 10.37 -7.52 -6.77
CA ILE A 68 11.54 -6.84 -6.21
C ILE A 68 12.58 -6.61 -7.30
N SER A 69 12.84 -7.63 -8.12
CA SER A 69 13.81 -7.51 -9.22
C SER A 69 13.40 -6.44 -10.22
N GLU A 70 12.11 -6.37 -10.56
CA GLU A 70 11.61 -5.33 -11.45
C GLU A 70 11.83 -3.93 -10.85
N LEU A 71 11.50 -3.73 -9.58
CA LEU A 71 11.71 -2.46 -8.90
C LEU A 71 13.16 -2.03 -8.92
N VAL A 72 14.07 -2.94 -8.57
CA VAL A 72 15.49 -2.63 -8.50
C VAL A 72 16.06 -2.31 -9.89
N ASN A 73 15.65 -3.08 -10.90
CA ASN A 73 16.20 -2.94 -12.25
C ASN A 73 15.61 -1.77 -13.03
N THR A 74 14.36 -1.41 -12.77
CA THR A 74 13.67 -0.37 -13.55
C THR A 74 13.28 0.86 -12.75
N GLY A 75 13.27 0.77 -11.42
CA GLY A 75 12.83 1.86 -10.55
C GLY A 75 11.32 1.97 -10.43
N ALA A 76 10.55 1.10 -11.10
CA ALA A 76 9.09 1.13 -11.08
C ALA A 76 8.54 -0.29 -11.09
N LEU A 77 7.28 -0.44 -10.70
CA LEU A 77 6.59 -1.73 -10.69
C LEU A 77 5.27 -1.58 -11.44
N GLN A 78 5.17 -2.26 -12.57
CA GLN A 78 3.98 -2.18 -13.41
C GLN A 78 2.70 -2.65 -12.69
N TYR A 79 2.84 -3.65 -11.83
CA TYR A 79 1.71 -4.11 -11.03
C TYR A 79 1.12 -2.98 -10.19
N LEU A 80 1.97 -2.18 -9.55
CA LEU A 80 1.52 -1.03 -8.75
C LEU A 80 0.88 0.04 -9.62
N VAL A 81 1.47 0.33 -10.78
CA VAL A 81 0.92 1.31 -11.72
C VAL A 81 -0.50 0.92 -12.13
N ARG A 82 -0.70 -0.33 -12.52
CA ARG A 82 -2.02 -0.82 -12.93
C ARG A 82 -3.00 -0.81 -11.77
N LEU A 83 -2.54 -1.16 -10.58
CA LEU A 83 -3.38 -1.18 -9.38
C LEU A 83 -3.85 0.22 -9.02
N LYS A 84 -2.96 1.22 -9.10
CA LYS A 84 -3.32 2.63 -8.86
C LYS A 84 -4.38 3.11 -9.85
N ASP A 85 -4.31 2.67 -11.09
CA ASP A 85 -5.24 3.11 -12.14
C ASP A 85 -6.68 2.64 -11.87
N GLU A 86 -6.86 1.67 -10.98
CA GLU A 86 -8.20 1.22 -10.57
C GLU A 86 -8.86 2.16 -9.57
N PHE A 87 -8.15 3.18 -9.10
CA PHE A 87 -8.64 4.10 -8.07
C PHE A 87 -8.55 5.55 -8.52
N PRO A 88 -9.41 6.44 -7.96
CA PRO A 88 -9.33 7.86 -8.27
C PRO A 88 -7.99 8.47 -7.85
N PRO A 89 -7.52 9.52 -8.56
CA PRO A 89 -6.35 10.27 -8.10
C PRO A 89 -6.59 10.82 -6.69
N GLY A 90 -5.57 10.82 -5.86
CA GLY A 90 -5.66 11.32 -4.49
C GLY A 90 -6.00 10.28 -3.45
N ILE A 91 -6.47 9.11 -3.85
CA ILE A 91 -6.82 8.03 -2.90
C ILE A 91 -5.62 7.63 -2.05
N LEU A 92 -4.44 7.55 -2.64
CA LEU A 92 -3.23 7.19 -1.89
C LEU A 92 -2.90 8.23 -0.82
N ASP A 93 -3.12 9.50 -1.10
CA ASP A 93 -2.88 10.57 -0.13
C ASP A 93 -3.82 10.45 1.07
N LEU A 94 -5.08 10.13 0.81
CA LEU A 94 -6.05 9.88 1.89
C LEU A 94 -5.63 8.71 2.75
N MET A 95 -5.15 7.65 2.12
CA MET A 95 -4.72 6.44 2.81
C MET A 95 -3.54 6.69 3.75
N GLN A 96 -2.72 7.71 3.47
CA GLN A 96 -1.56 8.08 4.28
C GLN A 96 -1.92 8.89 5.53
N ILE A 97 -3.13 9.42 5.62
CA ILE A 97 -3.56 10.21 6.78
C ILE A 97 -3.68 9.31 8.00
N PRO A 98 -3.03 9.66 9.13
CA PRO A 98 -3.14 8.87 10.35
C PRO A 98 -4.60 8.68 10.77
N GLY A 99 -4.97 7.46 11.09
CA GLY A 99 -6.33 7.11 11.51
C GLY A 99 -7.28 6.79 10.36
N LEU A 100 -6.92 7.08 9.13
CA LEU A 100 -7.78 6.75 7.98
C LEU A 100 -7.61 5.30 7.54
N GLY A 101 -6.45 4.94 7.05
CA GLY A 101 -6.19 3.59 6.57
C GLY A 101 -7.02 3.18 5.36
N PRO A 102 -6.78 1.97 4.82
CA PRO A 102 -7.46 1.52 3.60
C PRO A 102 -8.97 1.39 3.73
N LYS A 103 -9.45 0.77 4.79
CA LYS A 103 -10.89 0.53 4.95
C LYS A 103 -11.69 1.81 5.13
N THR A 104 -11.16 2.74 5.94
CA THR A 104 -11.81 4.03 6.16
C THR A 104 -11.78 4.86 4.89
N THR A 105 -10.66 4.83 4.16
CA THR A 105 -10.53 5.54 2.88
C THR A 105 -11.60 5.07 1.89
N VAL A 106 -11.82 3.76 1.77
CA VAL A 106 -12.86 3.21 0.90
C VAL A 106 -14.24 3.70 1.32
N ARG A 107 -14.50 3.75 2.63
CA ARG A 107 -15.80 4.19 3.13
C ARG A 107 -16.07 5.65 2.79
N VAL A 108 -15.11 6.55 3.03
CA VAL A 108 -15.31 7.97 2.70
C VAL A 108 -15.44 8.17 1.20
N TRP A 109 -14.73 7.37 0.41
CA TRP A 109 -14.85 7.43 -1.04
C TRP A 109 -16.24 6.98 -1.51
N LYS A 110 -16.66 5.79 -1.08
CA LYS A 110 -17.89 5.18 -1.60
C LYS A 110 -19.16 5.80 -1.02
N GLU A 111 -19.12 6.20 0.24
CA GLU A 111 -20.29 6.75 0.91
C GLU A 111 -20.40 8.26 0.80
N LEU A 112 -19.29 8.98 0.74
CA LEU A 112 -19.27 10.45 0.71
C LEU A 112 -18.69 11.06 -0.57
N GLY A 113 -18.19 10.22 -1.49
CA GLY A 113 -17.57 10.69 -2.73
C GLY A 113 -16.24 11.40 -2.53
N VAL A 114 -15.59 11.20 -1.38
CA VAL A 114 -14.31 11.84 -1.05
C VAL A 114 -13.17 11.08 -1.67
N THR A 115 -12.36 11.76 -2.49
CA THR A 115 -11.17 11.16 -3.13
C THR A 115 -9.91 11.99 -2.91
N THR A 116 -10.02 13.17 -2.32
CA THR A 116 -8.88 14.06 -2.07
C THR A 116 -8.89 14.56 -0.64
N VAL A 117 -7.72 15.06 -0.19
CA VAL A 117 -7.59 15.65 1.15
C VAL A 117 -8.50 16.86 1.31
N ASP A 118 -8.59 17.71 0.27
CA ASP A 118 -9.46 18.90 0.31
C ASP A 118 -10.93 18.51 0.49
N GLN A 119 -11.39 17.49 -0.21
CA GLN A 119 -12.76 16.99 -0.07
C GLN A 119 -12.99 16.42 1.32
N LEU A 120 -11.98 15.74 1.88
CA LEU A 120 -12.07 15.21 3.24
C LEU A 120 -12.26 16.34 4.25
N GLU A 121 -11.50 17.41 4.13
CA GLU A 121 -11.62 18.57 5.02
C GLU A 121 -13.02 19.16 4.97
N ALA A 122 -13.61 19.24 3.78
CA ALA A 122 -14.96 19.77 3.62
C ALA A 122 -16.00 18.92 4.37
N VAL A 123 -15.89 17.58 4.31
CA VAL A 123 -16.86 16.70 4.99
C VAL A 123 -16.61 16.64 6.50
N VAL A 124 -15.38 16.85 6.95
CA VAL A 124 -15.09 16.97 8.37
C VAL A 124 -15.74 18.24 8.93
N ASP A 125 -15.61 19.35 8.20
CA ASP A 125 -16.17 20.63 8.62
C ASP A 125 -17.70 20.62 8.67
N ASP A 126 -18.36 19.89 7.75
CA ASP A 126 -19.83 19.84 7.71
C ASP A 126 -20.43 18.71 8.57
N GLY A 127 -19.58 17.91 9.23
CA GLY A 127 -20.02 16.84 10.11
C GLY A 127 -20.40 15.54 9.42
N SER A 128 -20.35 15.47 8.09
CA SER A 128 -20.74 14.27 7.34
C SER A 128 -19.89 13.05 7.71
N LEU A 129 -18.59 13.25 7.95
CA LEU A 129 -17.68 12.17 8.30
C LEU A 129 -18.06 11.55 9.65
N ALA A 130 -18.40 12.37 10.62
CA ALA A 130 -18.78 11.91 11.96
C ALA A 130 -20.10 11.12 11.96
N ALA A 131 -20.94 11.30 10.93
CA ALA A 131 -22.19 10.57 10.81
C ALA A 131 -22.01 9.12 10.37
N LEU A 132 -20.84 8.76 9.83
CA LEU A 132 -20.57 7.39 9.42
C LEU A 132 -20.27 6.51 10.62
N PRO A 133 -20.83 5.29 10.67
CA PRO A 133 -20.52 4.35 11.76
C PRO A 133 -19.01 4.09 11.84
N ARG A 134 -18.50 4.03 13.08
CA ARG A 134 -17.09 3.73 13.38
C ARG A 134 -16.08 4.81 13.03
N LEU A 135 -16.50 5.91 12.42
CA LEU A 135 -15.58 7.00 12.14
C LEU A 135 -15.59 8.05 13.26
N GLY A 136 -16.76 8.55 13.60
CA GLY A 136 -16.93 9.41 14.75
C GLY A 136 -15.74 10.30 15.10
N LYS A 137 -15.40 10.33 16.37
CA LYS A 137 -14.35 11.22 16.89
C LYS A 137 -12.94 10.85 16.50
N LYS A 138 -12.70 9.66 15.95
CA LYS A 138 -11.38 9.22 15.56
C LYS A 138 -10.96 9.70 14.18
N SER A 139 -11.84 10.32 13.50
CA SER A 139 -11.60 10.82 12.15
C SER A 139 -11.70 12.34 12.07
#